data_6276b2b2894a173edc3fa2dbdd2a8c96
#
_entry.id   6276b2b2894a173edc3fa2dbdd2a8c96
#
_cell.length_a   1.000
_cell.length_b   1.000
_cell.length_c   1.000
_cell.angle_alpha   90.00
_cell.angle_beta   90.00
_cell.angle_gamma   90.00
#
_symmetry.space_group_name_H-M   'P 1'
#
loop_
_entity.id
_entity.type
_entity.pdbx_description
1 polymer ?
#
loop_
_entity_poly.entity_id
_entity_poly.type
_entity_poly.pdbx_seq_one_letter_code
_entity_poly.pdbx_strand_id
1 'polypeptide(L)'
;MGLDLTYTERKSANPWKAILKSPFTRLSNVQGRMIAVVDEHTALTVAHEQLKIAAEKLHLDRGIHEILKRPKRSIQVSVTIKMDDCSIGVFDGCRVQHWDVLGPFKGGLRYHPKVTLDEVTALSMWMTWKCAIVGLPYGGAKGGITCDPKKLSIGEQERLTRRYVSLIADYLGPHRDVPAPDVYTNAQTMAWIMDTYSQLKGYRIPESVTGKPLEIGGSEGRVCATSQGVSWCIREATEKLGLKLKGAAVAVQGYGNVGYNAASILHSMGCKVVAVSDSCGGIYCPEGLNPYNVRVHKNKTGTVQGYEDVTNITNAELLTSKCDILVPAALENQITKKNAGKVIARIVAEGANGPTTPEADKILYEKDVCLIPDILANSGGVTVSYFEWVQNLTREHWALEEVNEKLKTKMTKAFADVYKLSRKEEGDMRTAALMLGVGRVAHALKTLGLWP
;
A
#
# COMPACT_ATOMS: atom_id res chain seq x y z
N MET A 1 -16.88 64.50 -29.32
CA MET A 1 -17.47 63.65 -28.29
C MET A 1 -16.36 62.87 -27.63
N GLY A 2 -15.89 63.37 -26.49
CA GLY A 2 -14.81 62.80 -25.74
C GLY A 2 -15.29 61.63 -24.91
N LEU A 3 -14.50 60.57 -24.87
CA LEU A 3 -14.65 59.46 -23.89
C LEU A 3 -13.52 59.62 -22.86
N ASP A 4 -13.94 59.98 -21.68
CA ASP A 4 -13.11 60.14 -20.47
C ASP A 4 -12.86 58.74 -19.89
N LEU A 5 -11.57 58.29 -19.88
CA LEU A 5 -11.16 57.03 -19.29
C LEU A 5 -10.52 57.34 -17.92
N THR A 6 -11.31 57.32 -16.86
CA THR A 6 -10.81 57.34 -15.49
C THR A 6 -10.25 55.95 -15.13
N TYR A 7 -8.95 55.90 -14.99
CA TYR A 7 -8.17 54.76 -14.51
C TYR A 7 -8.31 54.63 -12.99
N THR A 8 -9.08 53.68 -12.50
CA THR A 8 -9.13 53.36 -11.06
C THR A 8 -8.00 52.36 -10.74
N GLU A 9 -7.04 52.77 -9.97
CA GLU A 9 -6.01 51.93 -9.39
C GLU A 9 -6.63 50.84 -8.53
N ARG A 10 -6.62 49.60 -9.02
CA ARG A 10 -6.82 48.41 -8.18
C ARG A 10 -5.53 48.11 -7.44
N LYS A 11 -5.53 48.28 -6.13
CA LYS A 11 -4.47 47.82 -5.23
C LYS A 11 -4.21 46.34 -5.51
N SER A 12 -3.02 46.00 -6.00
CA SER A 12 -2.56 44.64 -6.23
C SER A 12 -2.53 43.87 -4.91
N ALA A 13 -3.40 42.89 -4.77
CA ALA A 13 -3.29 41.93 -3.69
C ALA A 13 -2.01 41.12 -3.86
N ASN A 14 -1.15 41.17 -2.85
CA ASN A 14 0.13 40.48 -2.83
C ASN A 14 -0.11 38.95 -2.99
N PRO A 15 0.32 38.31 -4.08
CA PRO A 15 0.08 36.88 -4.35
C PRO A 15 0.70 35.94 -3.30
N TRP A 16 1.61 36.43 -2.48
CA TRP A 16 2.26 35.67 -1.42
C TRP A 16 1.39 35.45 -0.16
N LYS A 17 0.26 36.16 -0.02
CA LYS A 17 -0.69 35.91 1.10
C LYS A 17 -1.49 34.60 0.97
N ALA A 18 -1.57 34.01 -0.20
CA ALA A 18 -2.25 32.72 -0.40
C ALA A 18 -1.39 31.51 0.05
N ILE A 19 -0.07 31.62 -0.02
CA ILE A 19 0.88 30.56 0.39
C ILE A 19 0.91 30.38 1.92
N LEU A 20 0.57 31.43 2.66
CA LEU A 20 0.59 31.42 4.13
C LEU A 20 -0.61 30.71 4.79
N LYS A 21 -1.55 30.18 4.03
CA LYS A 21 -2.76 29.48 4.52
C LYS A 21 -2.79 27.98 4.29
N SER A 22 -1.66 27.38 3.87
CA SER A 22 -1.56 25.92 3.81
C SER A 22 -1.41 25.36 5.24
N PRO A 23 -2.23 24.41 5.67
CA PRO A 23 -2.19 23.86 7.03
C PRO A 23 -0.94 23.03 7.33
N PHE A 24 -0.04 22.87 6.38
CA PHE A 24 1.17 22.02 6.47
C PHE A 24 2.49 22.79 6.50
N THR A 25 2.48 24.13 6.51
CA THR A 25 3.72 24.92 6.53
C THR A 25 3.83 25.66 7.87
N ARG A 26 4.66 25.18 8.79
CA ARG A 26 5.16 25.99 9.92
C ARG A 26 6.34 26.80 9.41
N LEU A 27 6.27 28.11 9.58
CA LEU A 27 7.37 29.03 9.26
C LEU A 27 8.18 29.30 10.53
N SER A 28 9.48 29.08 10.50
CA SER A 28 10.41 29.54 11.50
C SER A 28 11.25 30.69 10.95
N ASN A 29 11.51 31.70 11.77
CA ASN A 29 12.33 32.84 11.40
C ASN A 29 13.75 32.59 11.90
N VAL A 30 14.68 32.27 10.98
CA VAL A 30 16.10 32.17 11.29
C VAL A 30 16.84 33.17 10.41
N GLN A 31 17.47 34.14 11.02
CA GLN A 31 18.30 35.19 10.35
C GLN A 31 17.57 35.99 9.25
N GLY A 32 16.26 36.31 9.48
CA GLY A 32 15.51 37.15 8.53
C GLY A 32 15.10 36.49 7.22
N ARG A 33 15.35 35.18 7.03
CA ARG A 33 14.82 34.36 5.93
C ARG A 33 13.73 33.42 6.43
N MET A 34 12.56 33.52 5.82
CA MET A 34 11.48 32.53 6.05
C MET A 34 11.85 31.23 5.34
N ILE A 35 12.23 30.22 6.09
CA ILE A 35 12.46 28.86 5.59
C ILE A 35 11.19 28.07 5.88
N ALA A 36 10.61 27.45 4.85
CA ALA A 36 9.53 26.48 5.04
C ALA A 36 10.12 25.29 5.82
N VAL A 37 9.63 25.07 7.04
CA VAL A 37 9.93 23.83 7.78
C VAL A 37 9.18 22.73 7.06
N VAL A 38 9.90 21.88 6.34
CA VAL A 38 9.35 20.62 5.79
C VAL A 38 8.93 19.79 6.99
N ASP A 39 7.68 19.34 7.01
CA ASP A 39 7.19 18.40 8.02
C ASP A 39 8.09 17.15 7.95
N GLU A 40 8.86 16.88 9.02
CA GLU A 40 9.92 15.86 9.03
C GLU A 40 9.41 14.43 8.77
N HIS A 41 8.09 14.23 8.70
CA HIS A 41 7.45 12.91 8.60
C HIS A 41 6.49 12.74 7.41
N THR A 42 6.76 13.38 6.26
CA THR A 42 5.98 13.09 5.04
C THR A 42 6.30 11.67 4.54
N ALA A 43 5.35 11.03 3.83
CA ALA A 43 5.58 9.71 3.23
C ALA A 43 6.85 9.67 2.36
N LEU A 44 7.13 10.76 1.63
CA LEU A 44 8.30 10.86 0.76
C LEU A 44 9.60 10.96 1.56
N THR A 45 9.63 11.72 2.66
CA THR A 45 10.82 11.79 3.53
C THR A 45 11.11 10.44 4.17
N VAL A 46 10.09 9.70 4.60
CA VAL A 46 10.23 8.34 5.13
C VAL A 46 10.79 7.38 4.06
N ALA A 47 10.25 7.42 2.83
CA ALA A 47 10.73 6.56 1.74
C ALA A 47 12.19 6.85 1.37
N HIS A 48 12.60 8.13 1.36
CA HIS A 48 13.97 8.53 1.12
C HIS A 48 14.93 8.10 2.24
N GLU A 49 14.52 8.23 3.51
CA GLU A 49 15.35 7.79 4.64
C GLU A 49 15.52 6.26 4.64
N GLN A 50 14.46 5.51 4.36
CA GLN A 50 14.53 4.06 4.20
C GLN A 50 15.48 3.64 3.07
N LEU A 51 15.41 4.32 1.92
CA LEU A 51 16.35 4.09 0.82
C LEU A 51 17.80 4.42 1.23
N LYS A 52 18.01 5.53 1.94
CA LYS A 52 19.34 5.93 2.43
C LYS A 52 19.94 4.88 3.35
N ILE A 53 19.19 4.39 4.35
CA ILE A 53 19.63 3.31 5.26
C ILE A 53 20.03 2.06 4.47
N ALA A 54 19.20 1.63 3.51
CA ALA A 54 19.50 0.48 2.68
C ALA A 54 20.72 0.71 1.78
N ALA A 55 20.88 1.90 1.20
CA ALA A 55 21.99 2.27 0.35
C ALA A 55 23.34 2.28 1.12
N GLU A 56 23.35 2.82 2.35
CA GLU A 56 24.52 2.84 3.23
C GLU A 56 24.95 1.41 3.58
N LYS A 57 24.02 0.55 4.03
CA LYS A 57 24.31 -0.85 4.38
C LYS A 57 24.76 -1.69 3.18
N LEU A 58 24.26 -1.40 1.99
CA LEU A 58 24.65 -2.07 0.74
C LEU A 58 25.91 -1.46 0.10
N HIS A 59 26.48 -0.43 0.68
CA HIS A 59 27.62 0.33 0.09
C HIS A 59 27.34 0.70 -1.37
N LEU A 60 26.12 1.21 -1.65
CA LEU A 60 25.74 1.58 -3.01
C LEU A 60 26.55 2.78 -3.50
N ASP A 61 26.89 2.74 -4.77
CA ASP A 61 27.43 3.90 -5.47
C ASP A 61 26.47 5.10 -5.33
N ARG A 62 27.05 6.30 -5.13
CA ARG A 62 26.29 7.55 -4.96
C ARG A 62 25.37 7.85 -6.14
N GLY A 63 25.82 7.56 -7.37
CA GLY A 63 25.02 7.77 -8.57
C GLY A 63 23.78 6.87 -8.59
N ILE A 64 23.93 5.58 -8.24
CA ILE A 64 22.81 4.64 -8.14
C ILE A 64 21.82 5.07 -7.04
N HIS A 65 22.32 5.53 -5.89
CA HIS A 65 21.44 6.06 -4.84
C HIS A 65 20.63 7.28 -5.34
N GLU A 66 21.28 8.24 -6.01
CA GLU A 66 20.60 9.42 -6.56
C GLU A 66 19.57 9.07 -7.66
N ILE A 67 19.83 8.03 -8.45
CA ILE A 67 18.91 7.49 -9.43
C ILE A 67 17.66 6.91 -8.73
N LEU A 68 17.88 6.03 -7.76
CA LEU A 68 16.79 5.34 -7.05
C LEU A 68 15.95 6.25 -6.15
N LYS A 69 16.48 7.42 -5.79
CA LYS A 69 15.76 8.43 -5.03
C LYS A 69 14.69 9.16 -5.86
N ARG A 70 14.78 9.12 -7.18
CA ARG A 70 13.89 9.84 -8.08
C ARG A 70 13.07 8.88 -8.93
N PRO A 71 11.79 9.17 -9.20
CA PRO A 71 11.04 8.39 -10.17
C PRO A 71 11.58 8.62 -11.58
N LYS A 72 11.53 7.59 -12.41
CA LYS A 72 11.89 7.68 -13.84
C LYS A 72 10.92 8.62 -14.56
N ARG A 73 9.65 8.70 -14.12
CA ARG A 73 8.63 9.54 -14.72
C ARG A 73 7.51 9.88 -13.75
N SER A 74 7.06 11.13 -13.80
CA SER A 74 5.84 11.60 -13.15
C SER A 74 4.92 12.24 -14.18
N ILE A 75 3.68 11.77 -14.27
CA ILE A 75 2.66 12.24 -15.20
C ILE A 75 1.58 12.91 -14.37
N GLN A 76 1.24 14.15 -14.69
CA GLN A 76 0.15 14.89 -14.06
C GLN A 76 -0.85 15.30 -15.12
N VAL A 77 -2.12 15.15 -14.83
CA VAL A 77 -3.22 15.41 -15.76
C VAL A 77 -4.39 16.11 -15.06
N SER A 78 -5.05 17.02 -15.76
CA SER A 78 -6.32 17.59 -15.33
C SER A 78 -7.47 16.76 -15.91
N VAL A 79 -8.18 16.05 -15.04
CA VAL A 79 -9.26 15.13 -15.41
C VAL A 79 -10.59 15.89 -15.39
N THR A 80 -11.10 16.23 -16.55
CA THR A 80 -12.34 16.99 -16.72
C THR A 80 -13.48 16.09 -17.15
N ILE A 81 -14.57 16.08 -16.37
CA ILE A 81 -15.78 15.30 -16.66
C ILE A 81 -17.04 16.14 -16.57
N LYS A 82 -18.11 15.70 -17.22
CA LYS A 82 -19.46 16.20 -17.01
C LYS A 82 -20.06 15.52 -15.79
N MET A 83 -20.51 16.31 -14.83
CA MET A 83 -21.20 15.85 -13.62
C MET A 83 -22.67 15.50 -13.94
N ASP A 84 -23.36 14.83 -13.00
CA ASP A 84 -24.75 14.44 -13.18
C ASP A 84 -25.70 15.62 -13.24
N ASP A 85 -25.35 16.72 -12.59
CA ASP A 85 -26.08 18.02 -12.67
C ASP A 85 -25.76 18.86 -13.92
N CYS A 86 -25.04 18.27 -14.88
CA CYS A 86 -24.55 18.91 -16.10
C CYS A 86 -23.43 19.95 -15.92
N SER A 87 -22.95 20.21 -14.71
CA SER A 87 -21.77 21.04 -14.47
C SER A 87 -20.48 20.35 -14.94
N ILE A 88 -19.39 21.10 -14.93
CA ILE A 88 -18.04 20.55 -15.26
C ILE A 88 -17.27 20.34 -13.95
N GLY A 89 -16.90 19.09 -13.67
CA GLY A 89 -15.96 18.73 -12.62
C GLY A 89 -14.54 18.66 -13.17
N VAL A 90 -13.59 19.23 -12.43
CA VAL A 90 -12.14 19.20 -12.75
C VAL A 90 -11.40 18.64 -11.57
N PHE A 91 -10.59 17.59 -11.81
CA PHE A 91 -9.87 16.84 -10.79
C PHE A 91 -8.40 16.71 -11.16
N ASP A 92 -7.52 16.82 -10.18
CA ASP A 92 -6.09 16.57 -10.38
C ASP A 92 -5.82 15.06 -10.33
N GLY A 93 -5.20 14.55 -11.39
CA GLY A 93 -4.77 13.15 -11.49
C GLY A 93 -3.27 13.04 -11.70
N CYS A 94 -2.66 11.99 -11.14
CA CYS A 94 -1.25 11.70 -11.37
C CYS A 94 -0.97 10.21 -11.49
N ARG A 95 0.11 9.87 -12.21
CA ARG A 95 0.73 8.54 -12.26
C ARG A 95 2.23 8.70 -12.14
N VAL A 96 2.83 8.08 -11.12
CA VAL A 96 4.28 8.07 -10.90
C VAL A 96 4.80 6.68 -11.22
N GLN A 97 5.80 6.61 -12.09
CA GLN A 97 6.50 5.42 -12.53
C GLN A 97 7.93 5.49 -12.00
N HIS A 98 8.24 4.66 -10.98
CA HIS A 98 9.52 4.77 -10.29
C HIS A 98 10.65 4.16 -11.12
N TRP A 99 10.83 2.83 -11.15
CA TRP A 99 11.84 2.15 -11.98
C TRP A 99 11.33 0.83 -12.52
N ASP A 100 11.66 0.53 -13.78
CA ASP A 100 11.16 -0.61 -14.57
C ASP A 100 12.27 -1.60 -14.98
N VAL A 101 13.41 -1.56 -14.29
CA VAL A 101 14.57 -2.41 -14.62
C VAL A 101 14.32 -3.91 -14.45
N LEU A 102 13.31 -4.28 -13.65
CA LEU A 102 12.90 -5.67 -13.44
C LEU A 102 11.71 -6.08 -14.34
N GLY A 103 11.06 -5.12 -15.00
CA GLY A 103 9.89 -5.34 -15.84
C GLY A 103 8.91 -4.18 -15.81
N PRO A 104 7.72 -4.32 -16.41
CA PRO A 104 6.75 -3.24 -16.53
C PRO A 104 6.37 -2.67 -15.16
N PHE A 105 6.03 -1.39 -15.14
CA PHE A 105 5.58 -0.73 -13.92
C PHE A 105 4.30 -1.36 -13.37
N LYS A 106 4.18 -1.45 -12.04
CA LYS A 106 3.04 -2.04 -11.36
C LYS A 106 2.66 -1.25 -10.13
N GLY A 107 1.37 -0.94 -9.97
CA GLY A 107 0.88 -0.31 -8.74
C GLY A 107 -0.56 0.14 -8.80
N GLY A 108 -1.13 0.42 -7.62
CA GLY A 108 -2.53 0.80 -7.45
C GLY A 108 -2.86 2.20 -7.99
N LEU A 109 -4.16 2.42 -8.20
CA LEU A 109 -4.75 3.74 -8.44
C LEU A 109 -5.63 4.10 -7.24
N ARG A 110 -5.36 5.23 -6.58
CA ARG A 110 -6.04 5.71 -5.37
C ARG A 110 -6.98 6.87 -5.67
N TYR A 111 -8.19 6.83 -5.15
CA TYR A 111 -9.10 7.97 -5.12
C TYR A 111 -9.22 8.47 -3.69
N HIS A 112 -8.75 9.68 -3.43
CA HIS A 112 -8.83 10.24 -2.08
C HIS A 112 -8.62 11.77 -2.11
N PRO A 113 -9.33 12.56 -1.27
CA PRO A 113 -9.20 14.02 -1.28
C PRO A 113 -7.83 14.55 -0.82
N LYS A 114 -7.02 13.71 -0.18
CA LYS A 114 -5.67 14.05 0.30
C LYS A 114 -4.54 13.48 -0.57
N VAL A 115 -4.83 12.98 -1.77
CA VAL A 115 -3.79 12.51 -2.69
C VAL A 115 -2.87 13.66 -3.05
N THR A 116 -1.57 13.45 -2.89
CA THR A 116 -0.52 14.39 -3.31
C THR A 116 0.51 13.68 -4.18
N LEU A 117 1.23 14.42 -4.99
CA LEU A 117 2.29 13.87 -5.83
C LEU A 117 3.41 13.23 -4.98
N ASP A 118 3.75 13.82 -3.84
CA ASP A 118 4.78 13.32 -2.92
C ASP A 118 4.36 11.97 -2.31
N GLU A 119 3.10 11.85 -1.86
CA GLU A 119 2.55 10.58 -1.36
C GLU A 119 2.61 9.50 -2.46
N VAL A 120 2.15 9.84 -3.67
CA VAL A 120 2.15 8.90 -4.79
C VAL A 120 3.58 8.52 -5.20
N THR A 121 4.53 9.44 -5.10
CA THR A 121 5.95 9.15 -5.35
C THR A 121 6.50 8.15 -4.34
N ALA A 122 6.30 8.38 -3.05
CA ALA A 122 6.70 7.45 -1.99
C ALA A 122 6.11 6.04 -2.20
N LEU A 123 4.81 5.98 -2.48
CA LEU A 123 4.10 4.73 -2.72
C LEU A 123 4.64 3.99 -3.97
N SER A 124 5.06 4.72 -5.01
CA SER A 124 5.67 4.12 -6.21
C SER A 124 7.05 3.53 -5.92
N MET A 125 7.85 4.16 -5.05
CA MET A 125 9.13 3.64 -4.55
C MET A 125 8.91 2.33 -3.78
N TRP A 126 8.00 2.33 -2.80
CA TRP A 126 7.68 1.12 -2.03
C TRP A 126 7.16 -0.02 -2.90
N MET A 127 6.40 0.29 -3.97
CA MET A 127 5.98 -0.73 -4.94
C MET A 127 7.16 -1.35 -5.67
N THR A 128 8.20 -0.59 -6.02
CA THR A 128 9.43 -1.12 -6.63
C THR A 128 10.11 -2.13 -5.69
N TRP A 129 10.31 -1.74 -4.42
CA TRP A 129 10.93 -2.62 -3.44
C TRP A 129 10.09 -3.85 -3.15
N LYS A 130 8.79 -3.67 -3.01
CA LYS A 130 7.83 -4.76 -2.76
C LYS A 130 7.87 -5.81 -3.87
N CYS A 131 7.82 -5.42 -5.14
CA CYS A 131 7.92 -6.35 -6.27
C CYS A 131 9.28 -7.06 -6.29
N ALA A 132 10.37 -6.34 -6.03
CA ALA A 132 11.71 -6.90 -6.00
C ALA A 132 11.89 -7.93 -4.88
N ILE A 133 11.37 -7.67 -3.66
CA ILE A 133 11.49 -8.58 -2.50
C ILE A 133 10.87 -9.95 -2.80
N VAL A 134 9.69 -9.98 -3.41
CA VAL A 134 9.01 -11.26 -3.74
C VAL A 134 9.43 -11.84 -5.10
N GLY A 135 10.43 -11.23 -5.75
CA GLY A 135 10.99 -11.72 -7.01
C GLY A 135 9.99 -11.69 -8.16
N LEU A 136 9.21 -10.61 -8.28
CA LEU A 136 8.31 -10.38 -9.40
C LEU A 136 9.02 -9.59 -10.51
N PRO A 137 8.75 -9.89 -11.79
CA PRO A 137 9.31 -9.15 -12.92
C PRO A 137 8.51 -7.84 -13.15
N TYR A 138 8.49 -6.99 -12.14
CA TYR A 138 7.79 -5.71 -12.16
C TYR A 138 8.65 -4.60 -11.60
N GLY A 139 8.52 -3.42 -12.20
CA GLY A 139 8.88 -2.16 -11.58
C GLY A 139 7.78 -1.66 -10.64
N GLY A 140 7.96 -0.46 -10.10
CA GLY A 140 6.98 0.17 -9.22
C GLY A 140 6.33 1.39 -9.84
N ALA A 141 5.01 1.48 -9.71
CA ALA A 141 4.23 2.67 -10.01
C ALA A 141 3.16 2.91 -8.95
N LYS A 142 2.61 4.11 -8.95
CA LYS A 142 1.42 4.49 -8.20
C LYS A 142 0.66 5.57 -8.94
N GLY A 143 -0.66 5.56 -8.84
CA GLY A 143 -1.49 6.63 -9.35
C GLY A 143 -2.47 7.12 -8.31
N GLY A 144 -3.01 8.31 -8.54
CA GLY A 144 -4.06 8.85 -7.71
C GLY A 144 -4.86 9.94 -8.41
N ILE A 145 -6.11 10.11 -7.97
CA ILE A 145 -6.94 11.25 -8.33
C ILE A 145 -7.39 11.92 -7.04
N THR A 146 -7.20 13.24 -6.95
CA THR A 146 -7.63 14.05 -5.82
C THR A 146 -9.14 14.29 -5.95
N CYS A 147 -9.93 13.42 -5.32
CA CYS A 147 -11.39 13.49 -5.30
C CYS A 147 -11.95 12.89 -4.01
N ASP A 148 -13.19 13.21 -3.67
CA ASP A 148 -13.94 12.51 -2.62
C ASP A 148 -14.94 11.53 -3.28
N PRO A 149 -14.59 10.24 -3.43
CA PRO A 149 -15.43 9.28 -4.14
C PRO A 149 -16.77 9.00 -3.44
N LYS A 150 -16.92 9.37 -2.15
CA LYS A 150 -18.18 9.26 -1.43
C LYS A 150 -19.21 10.31 -1.87
N LYS A 151 -18.75 11.40 -2.50
CA LYS A 151 -19.58 12.46 -3.04
C LYS A 151 -19.87 12.30 -4.54
N LEU A 152 -19.24 11.33 -5.18
CA LEU A 152 -19.43 11.05 -6.60
C LEU A 152 -20.39 9.88 -6.79
N SER A 153 -21.32 10.03 -7.73
CA SER A 153 -22.15 8.91 -8.18
C SER A 153 -21.29 7.83 -8.86
N ILE A 154 -21.83 6.64 -9.02
CA ILE A 154 -21.15 5.55 -9.75
C ILE A 154 -20.86 5.97 -11.20
N GLY A 155 -21.81 6.67 -11.85
CA GLY A 155 -21.64 7.20 -13.21
C GLY A 155 -20.54 8.26 -13.31
N GLU A 156 -20.41 9.12 -12.29
CA GLU A 156 -19.34 10.12 -12.22
C GLU A 156 -17.99 9.46 -11.99
N GLN A 157 -17.91 8.44 -11.13
CA GLN A 157 -16.68 7.66 -10.91
C GLN A 157 -16.27 6.91 -12.19
N GLU A 158 -17.22 6.39 -12.95
CA GLU A 158 -16.95 5.76 -14.25
C GLU A 158 -16.37 6.78 -15.24
N ARG A 159 -17.02 7.94 -15.43
CA ARG A 159 -16.54 9.01 -16.32
C ARG A 159 -15.15 9.50 -15.91
N LEU A 160 -14.94 9.69 -14.60
CA LEU A 160 -13.65 10.10 -14.03
C LEU A 160 -12.54 9.10 -14.37
N THR A 161 -12.81 7.80 -14.13
CA THR A 161 -11.87 6.71 -14.42
C THR A 161 -11.54 6.64 -15.91
N ARG A 162 -12.56 6.61 -16.76
CA ARG A 162 -12.38 6.51 -18.21
C ARG A 162 -11.63 7.72 -18.78
N ARG A 163 -11.93 8.92 -18.28
CA ARG A 163 -11.23 10.13 -18.70
C ARG A 163 -9.77 10.13 -18.26
N TYR A 164 -9.48 9.73 -17.00
CA TYR A 164 -8.12 9.59 -16.53
C TYR A 164 -7.33 8.60 -17.40
N VAL A 165 -7.88 7.43 -17.68
CA VAL A 165 -7.21 6.40 -18.52
C VAL A 165 -6.93 6.94 -19.91
N SER A 166 -7.87 7.63 -20.54
CA SER A 166 -7.66 8.19 -21.89
C SER A 166 -6.54 9.23 -21.94
N LEU A 167 -6.33 10.00 -20.84
CA LEU A 167 -5.28 11.01 -20.76
C LEU A 167 -3.86 10.40 -20.59
N ILE A 168 -3.77 9.19 -20.00
CA ILE A 168 -2.47 8.56 -19.72
C ILE A 168 -2.28 7.24 -20.50
N ALA A 169 -3.13 6.93 -21.48
CA ALA A 169 -3.15 5.64 -22.19
C ALA A 169 -1.81 5.27 -22.83
N ASP A 170 -1.05 6.25 -23.31
CA ASP A 170 0.25 6.01 -23.95
C ASP A 170 1.33 5.53 -22.97
N TYR A 171 1.09 5.72 -21.67
CA TYR A 171 1.99 5.29 -20.59
C TYR A 171 1.54 3.99 -19.94
N LEU A 172 0.31 3.52 -20.22
CA LEU A 172 -0.23 2.26 -19.71
C LEU A 172 0.00 1.09 -20.68
N GLY A 173 -0.27 -0.10 -20.21
CA GLY A 173 -0.31 -1.32 -21.01
C GLY A 173 0.43 -2.48 -20.39
N PRO A 174 0.21 -3.70 -20.90
CA PRO A 174 0.72 -4.93 -20.30
C PRO A 174 2.25 -5.01 -20.22
N HIS A 175 2.95 -4.35 -21.14
CA HIS A 175 4.42 -4.31 -21.19
C HIS A 175 5.01 -2.96 -20.76
N ARG A 176 4.17 -2.03 -20.25
CA ARG A 176 4.59 -0.69 -19.81
C ARG A 176 4.25 -0.43 -18.37
N ASP A 177 2.95 -0.34 -18.06
CA ASP A 177 2.45 -0.03 -16.73
C ASP A 177 1.07 -0.66 -16.53
N VAL A 178 0.97 -1.52 -15.52
CA VAL A 178 -0.22 -2.33 -15.23
C VAL A 178 -0.85 -1.84 -13.91
N PRO A 179 -1.92 -1.03 -13.96
CA PRO A 179 -2.63 -0.57 -12.76
C PRO A 179 -3.27 -1.71 -11.96
N ALA A 180 -3.64 -1.40 -10.72
CA ALA A 180 -4.34 -2.29 -9.80
C ALA A 180 -5.26 -1.47 -8.87
N PRO A 181 -6.17 -2.11 -8.10
CA PRO A 181 -6.96 -1.44 -7.09
C PRO A 181 -6.12 -0.90 -5.94
N ASP A 182 -6.57 0.19 -5.33
CA ASP A 182 -6.05 0.78 -4.10
C ASP A 182 -7.21 1.40 -3.30
N VAL A 183 -6.93 2.38 -2.42
CA VAL A 183 -7.96 3.05 -1.62
C VAL A 183 -9.06 3.65 -2.50
N TYR A 184 -10.30 3.31 -2.20
CA TYR A 184 -11.53 3.71 -2.90
C TYR A 184 -11.59 3.39 -4.40
N THR A 185 -10.79 2.46 -4.88
CA THR A 185 -10.97 1.80 -6.18
C THR A 185 -11.14 0.30 -5.98
N ASN A 186 -11.82 -0.35 -6.90
CA ASN A 186 -12.23 -1.74 -6.77
C ASN A 186 -12.20 -2.48 -8.12
N ALA A 187 -12.72 -3.69 -8.15
CA ALA A 187 -12.78 -4.51 -9.36
C ALA A 187 -13.58 -3.84 -10.50
N GLN A 188 -14.67 -3.11 -10.18
CA GLN A 188 -15.44 -2.36 -11.16
C GLN A 188 -14.62 -1.22 -11.77
N THR A 189 -13.84 -0.49 -10.96
CA THR A 189 -12.91 0.53 -11.46
C THR A 189 -11.89 -0.08 -12.42
N MET A 190 -11.37 -1.26 -12.11
CA MET A 190 -10.43 -1.97 -12.98
C MET A 190 -11.07 -2.44 -14.29
N ALA A 191 -12.36 -2.83 -14.25
CA ALA A 191 -13.13 -3.12 -15.46
C ALA A 191 -13.21 -1.92 -16.38
N TRP A 192 -13.52 -0.73 -15.85
CA TRP A 192 -13.55 0.52 -16.65
C TRP A 192 -12.17 0.88 -17.23
N ILE A 193 -11.08 0.66 -16.46
CA ILE A 193 -9.71 0.87 -16.96
C ILE A 193 -9.42 -0.05 -18.15
N MET A 194 -9.67 -1.35 -17.98
CA MET A 194 -9.43 -2.36 -19.03
C MET A 194 -10.23 -2.05 -20.28
N ASP A 195 -11.53 -1.79 -20.13
CA ASP A 195 -12.43 -1.51 -21.24
C ASP A 195 -11.98 -0.25 -21.99
N THR A 196 -11.74 0.86 -21.28
CA THR A 196 -11.30 2.12 -21.90
C THR A 196 -9.98 1.94 -22.65
N TYR A 197 -8.98 1.29 -22.03
CA TYR A 197 -7.70 1.03 -22.68
C TYR A 197 -7.88 0.16 -23.92
N SER A 198 -8.70 -0.90 -23.85
CA SER A 198 -9.00 -1.79 -24.97
C SER A 198 -9.67 -1.07 -26.13
N GLN A 199 -10.66 -0.21 -25.84
CA GLN A 199 -11.34 0.61 -26.86
C GLN A 199 -10.34 1.53 -27.59
N LEU A 200 -9.44 2.19 -26.86
CA LEU A 200 -8.42 3.07 -27.43
C LEU A 200 -7.41 2.32 -28.30
N LYS A 201 -7.16 1.04 -28.01
CA LYS A 201 -6.23 0.20 -28.81
C LYS A 201 -6.92 -0.61 -29.90
N GLY A 202 -8.27 -0.65 -29.92
CA GLY A 202 -9.07 -1.31 -30.95
C GLY A 202 -9.21 -2.84 -30.74
N TYR A 203 -8.75 -3.41 -29.65
CA TYR A 203 -8.91 -4.84 -29.31
C TYR A 203 -8.89 -5.05 -27.80
N ARG A 204 -9.38 -6.19 -27.32
CA ARG A 204 -9.45 -6.51 -25.89
C ARG A 204 -8.08 -6.89 -25.32
N ILE A 205 -7.69 -6.19 -24.24
CA ILE A 205 -6.38 -6.33 -23.58
C ILE A 205 -6.60 -6.54 -22.07
N PRO A 206 -7.03 -7.74 -21.63
CA PRO A 206 -7.32 -7.99 -20.20
C PRO A 206 -6.06 -7.90 -19.32
N GLU A 207 -4.89 -8.15 -19.85
CA GLU A 207 -3.59 -8.04 -19.18
C GLU A 207 -3.14 -6.59 -18.92
N SER A 208 -3.88 -5.59 -19.40
CA SER A 208 -3.55 -4.17 -19.19
C SER A 208 -3.74 -3.68 -17.76
N VAL A 209 -4.48 -4.43 -16.92
CA VAL A 209 -4.81 -4.07 -15.53
C VAL A 209 -5.06 -5.35 -14.74
N THR A 210 -4.87 -5.30 -13.41
CA THR A 210 -5.16 -6.45 -12.53
C THR A 210 -6.11 -6.07 -11.40
N GLY A 211 -6.73 -7.09 -10.80
CA GLY A 211 -7.78 -6.92 -9.79
C GLY A 211 -9.17 -6.74 -10.41
N LYS A 212 -9.35 -7.25 -11.62
CA LYS A 212 -10.63 -7.28 -12.35
C LYS A 212 -11.62 -8.27 -11.74
N PRO A 213 -12.92 -8.15 -12.05
CA PRO A 213 -13.87 -9.25 -11.87
C PRO A 213 -13.42 -10.52 -12.59
N LEU A 214 -13.78 -11.68 -12.04
CA LEU A 214 -13.39 -12.99 -12.59
C LEU A 214 -13.88 -13.18 -14.04
N GLU A 215 -15.09 -12.74 -14.32
CA GLU A 215 -15.78 -12.88 -15.61
C GLU A 215 -15.04 -12.18 -16.77
N ILE A 216 -14.16 -11.24 -16.45
CA ILE A 216 -13.39 -10.47 -17.47
C ILE A 216 -11.89 -10.69 -17.36
N GLY A 217 -11.46 -11.79 -16.76
CA GLY A 217 -10.05 -12.18 -16.67
C GLY A 217 -9.39 -11.85 -15.32
N GLY A 218 -10.17 -11.71 -14.25
CA GLY A 218 -9.66 -11.69 -12.88
C GLY A 218 -9.06 -13.05 -12.49
N SER A 219 -8.29 -13.09 -11.41
CA SER A 219 -7.71 -14.32 -10.87
C SER A 219 -8.43 -14.78 -9.63
N GLU A 220 -8.64 -16.08 -9.52
CA GLU A 220 -9.02 -16.71 -8.26
C GLU A 220 -8.03 -16.34 -7.15
N GLY A 221 -8.52 -16.34 -5.89
CA GLY A 221 -7.70 -16.07 -4.71
C GLY A 221 -7.31 -14.60 -4.51
N ARG A 222 -7.56 -13.69 -5.48
CA ARG A 222 -7.10 -12.29 -5.40
C ARG A 222 -7.63 -11.55 -4.18
N VAL A 223 -8.87 -11.80 -3.78
CA VAL A 223 -9.54 -11.11 -2.64
C VAL A 223 -8.82 -11.39 -1.33
N CYS A 224 -8.37 -12.63 -1.11
CA CYS A 224 -7.71 -13.07 0.12
C CYS A 224 -6.17 -13.01 0.03
N ALA A 225 -5.61 -12.70 -1.13
CA ALA A 225 -4.18 -12.83 -1.41
C ALA A 225 -3.26 -12.08 -0.42
N THR A 226 -3.63 -10.89 -0.02
CA THR A 226 -2.86 -10.10 0.97
C THR A 226 -2.80 -10.82 2.31
N SER A 227 -3.94 -11.23 2.82
CA SER A 227 -4.08 -11.93 4.11
C SER A 227 -3.43 -13.32 4.08
N GLN A 228 -3.52 -14.00 2.94
CA GLN A 228 -2.86 -15.28 2.71
C GLN A 228 -1.33 -15.12 2.79
N GLY A 229 -0.78 -14.05 2.18
CA GLY A 229 0.65 -13.71 2.27
C GLY A 229 1.09 -13.43 3.69
N VAL A 230 0.33 -12.61 4.44
CA VAL A 230 0.57 -12.35 5.87
C VAL A 230 0.60 -13.66 6.67
N SER A 231 -0.39 -14.54 6.46
CA SER A 231 -0.50 -15.80 7.19
C SER A 231 0.64 -16.77 6.89
N TRP A 232 1.13 -16.83 5.64
CA TRP A 232 2.31 -17.62 5.30
C TRP A 232 3.58 -17.08 5.96
N CYS A 233 3.77 -15.75 5.97
CA CYS A 233 4.90 -15.14 6.67
C CYS A 233 4.84 -15.39 8.18
N ILE A 234 3.66 -15.32 8.81
CA ILE A 234 3.48 -15.67 10.23
C ILE A 234 3.87 -17.12 10.49
N ARG A 235 3.43 -18.07 9.65
CA ARG A 235 3.79 -19.48 9.79
C ARG A 235 5.30 -19.67 9.76
N GLU A 236 5.98 -19.09 8.77
CA GLU A 236 7.44 -19.17 8.66
C GLU A 236 8.13 -18.56 9.89
N ALA A 237 7.62 -17.42 10.39
CA ALA A 237 8.17 -16.77 11.58
C ALA A 237 8.00 -17.67 12.83
N THR A 238 6.83 -18.30 13.00
CA THR A 238 6.62 -19.22 14.14
C THR A 238 7.58 -20.40 14.09
N GLU A 239 7.83 -20.98 12.92
CA GLU A 239 8.83 -22.06 12.75
C GLU A 239 10.25 -21.59 13.12
N LYS A 240 10.67 -20.40 12.64
CA LYS A 240 12.00 -19.84 12.93
C LYS A 240 12.21 -19.48 14.41
N LEU A 241 11.14 -19.13 15.11
CA LEU A 241 11.17 -18.76 16.53
C LEU A 241 10.89 -19.95 17.47
N GLY A 242 10.68 -21.15 16.94
CA GLY A 242 10.33 -22.33 17.72
C GLY A 242 8.97 -22.22 18.42
N LEU A 243 8.04 -21.44 17.86
CA LEU A 243 6.69 -21.26 18.37
C LEU A 243 5.74 -22.27 17.72
N LYS A 244 4.76 -22.73 18.48
CA LYS A 244 3.66 -23.54 17.92
C LYS A 244 2.60 -22.63 17.35
N LEU A 245 2.37 -22.68 16.03
CA LEU A 245 1.30 -21.93 15.39
C LEU A 245 -0.09 -22.35 15.89
N LYS A 246 -0.32 -23.67 16.00
CA LYS A 246 -1.57 -24.21 16.52
C LYS A 246 -1.74 -23.84 17.99
N GLY A 247 -2.82 -23.15 18.31
CA GLY A 247 -3.14 -22.64 19.63
C GLY A 247 -2.54 -21.25 19.94
N ALA A 248 -1.70 -20.69 19.07
CA ALA A 248 -1.15 -19.35 19.26
C ALA A 248 -2.26 -18.30 19.31
N ALA A 249 -2.17 -17.39 20.28
CA ALA A 249 -3.13 -16.29 20.46
C ALA A 249 -2.85 -15.17 19.44
N VAL A 250 -3.86 -14.79 18.67
CA VAL A 250 -3.76 -13.78 17.61
C VAL A 250 -4.68 -12.60 17.91
N ALA A 251 -4.14 -11.38 17.84
CA ALA A 251 -4.89 -10.13 17.84
C ALA A 251 -4.80 -9.48 16.47
N VAL A 252 -5.94 -9.02 15.91
CA VAL A 252 -6.01 -8.40 14.59
C VAL A 252 -6.64 -7.03 14.69
N GLN A 253 -5.88 -5.98 14.43
CA GLN A 253 -6.40 -4.62 14.34
C GLN A 253 -6.94 -4.34 12.93
N GLY A 254 -8.19 -3.89 12.89
CA GLY A 254 -8.91 -3.70 11.63
C GLY A 254 -9.66 -4.97 11.18
N TYR A 255 -10.97 -4.84 10.93
CA TYR A 255 -11.82 -5.95 10.50
C TYR A 255 -12.47 -5.66 9.14
N GLY A 256 -11.63 -5.05 8.26
CA GLY A 256 -11.89 -4.88 6.82
C GLY A 256 -11.51 -6.13 6.04
N ASN A 257 -11.25 -5.98 4.72
CA ASN A 257 -10.90 -7.11 3.87
C ASN A 257 -9.64 -7.86 4.36
N VAL A 258 -8.54 -7.13 4.64
CA VAL A 258 -7.28 -7.76 5.06
C VAL A 258 -7.42 -8.40 6.44
N GLY A 259 -7.93 -7.67 7.43
CA GLY A 259 -7.98 -8.17 8.80
C GLY A 259 -8.94 -9.34 8.99
N TYR A 260 -10.15 -9.28 8.41
CA TYR A 260 -11.09 -10.40 8.48
C TYR A 260 -10.51 -11.68 7.84
N ASN A 261 -9.97 -11.56 6.62
CA ASN A 261 -9.40 -12.72 5.95
C ASN A 261 -8.16 -13.26 6.69
N ALA A 262 -7.30 -12.39 7.26
CA ALA A 262 -6.17 -12.83 8.08
C ALA A 262 -6.64 -13.58 9.33
N ALA A 263 -7.63 -13.05 10.06
CA ALA A 263 -8.23 -13.73 11.21
C ALA A 263 -8.82 -15.11 10.82
N SER A 264 -9.54 -15.17 9.71
CA SER A 264 -10.18 -16.42 9.23
C SER A 264 -9.14 -17.47 8.81
N ILE A 265 -8.12 -17.06 8.08
CA ILE A 265 -7.05 -17.96 7.61
C ILE A 265 -6.23 -18.47 8.80
N LEU A 266 -5.80 -17.58 9.72
CA LEU A 266 -5.06 -18.00 10.92
C LEU A 266 -5.89 -18.91 11.83
N HIS A 267 -7.20 -18.64 11.97
CA HIS A 267 -8.11 -19.52 12.68
C HIS A 267 -8.17 -20.91 12.03
N SER A 268 -8.29 -21.01 10.70
CA SER A 268 -8.27 -22.28 9.97
C SER A 268 -6.93 -23.02 10.09
N MET A 269 -5.82 -22.29 10.30
CA MET A 269 -4.50 -22.87 10.59
C MET A 269 -4.36 -23.34 12.06
N GLY A 270 -5.42 -23.18 12.87
CA GLY A 270 -5.49 -23.64 14.26
C GLY A 270 -5.06 -22.59 15.28
N CYS A 271 -4.85 -21.33 14.91
CA CYS A 271 -4.63 -20.24 15.85
C CYS A 271 -5.91 -19.91 16.63
N LYS A 272 -5.75 -19.32 17.81
CA LYS A 272 -6.82 -18.77 18.62
C LYS A 272 -6.91 -17.25 18.38
N VAL A 273 -7.90 -16.78 17.66
CA VAL A 273 -8.13 -15.33 17.49
C VAL A 273 -8.74 -14.79 18.78
N VAL A 274 -7.96 -14.04 19.55
CA VAL A 274 -8.37 -13.55 20.88
C VAL A 274 -8.88 -12.11 20.86
N ALA A 275 -8.50 -11.30 19.86
CA ALA A 275 -8.97 -9.94 19.74
C ALA A 275 -9.11 -9.51 18.28
N VAL A 276 -10.13 -8.72 17.99
CA VAL A 276 -10.30 -8.03 16.70
C VAL A 276 -10.86 -6.63 16.96
N SER A 277 -10.59 -5.68 16.03
CA SER A 277 -11.15 -4.34 16.12
C SER A 277 -11.53 -3.74 14.78
N ASP A 278 -12.35 -2.71 14.81
CA ASP A 278 -12.65 -1.85 13.65
C ASP A 278 -12.56 -0.35 14.03
N SER A 279 -13.13 0.53 13.21
CA SER A 279 -13.10 1.98 13.46
C SER A 279 -13.87 2.43 14.71
N CYS A 280 -14.80 1.63 15.22
CA CYS A 280 -15.60 1.93 16.39
C CYS A 280 -14.94 1.47 17.69
N GLY A 281 -14.07 0.45 17.62
CA GLY A 281 -13.37 -0.15 18.75
C GLY A 281 -13.09 -1.62 18.52
N GLY A 282 -12.84 -2.38 19.59
CA GLY A 282 -12.49 -3.79 19.52
C GLY A 282 -13.24 -4.66 20.50
N ILE A 283 -13.03 -5.96 20.38
CA ILE A 283 -13.50 -7.01 21.30
C ILE A 283 -12.33 -7.92 21.67
N TYR A 284 -12.35 -8.44 22.88
CA TYR A 284 -11.37 -9.39 23.43
C TYR A 284 -12.06 -10.57 24.08
N CYS A 285 -11.62 -11.79 23.73
CA CYS A 285 -12.07 -13.04 24.31
C CYS A 285 -10.86 -13.99 24.44
N PRO A 286 -10.34 -14.25 25.64
CA PRO A 286 -9.20 -15.14 25.84
C PRO A 286 -9.49 -16.58 25.44
N GLU A 287 -10.75 -17.00 25.42
CA GLU A 287 -11.19 -18.33 24.98
C GLU A 287 -11.16 -18.48 23.45
N GLY A 288 -11.10 -17.37 22.72
CA GLY A 288 -11.06 -17.31 21.28
C GLY A 288 -12.38 -16.91 20.64
N LEU A 289 -12.27 -16.18 19.54
CA LEU A 289 -13.36 -15.72 18.71
C LEU A 289 -13.48 -16.60 17.47
N ASN A 290 -14.72 -16.85 17.02
CA ASN A 290 -14.97 -17.37 15.68
C ASN A 290 -15.05 -16.20 14.68
N PRO A 291 -14.09 -16.06 13.76
CA PRO A 291 -14.05 -14.92 12.84
C PRO A 291 -15.30 -14.78 11.96
N TYR A 292 -15.88 -15.92 11.55
CA TYR A 292 -17.09 -15.90 10.75
C TYR A 292 -18.29 -15.31 11.51
N ASN A 293 -18.50 -15.72 12.76
CA ASN A 293 -19.62 -15.23 13.59
C ASN A 293 -19.46 -13.74 13.89
N VAL A 294 -18.23 -13.27 14.20
CA VAL A 294 -17.92 -11.84 14.36
C VAL A 294 -18.19 -11.06 13.06
N ARG A 295 -17.90 -11.65 11.89
CA ARG A 295 -18.23 -11.02 10.60
C ARG A 295 -19.71 -10.90 10.35
N VAL A 296 -20.49 -11.92 10.71
CA VAL A 296 -21.96 -11.90 10.62
C VAL A 296 -22.52 -10.81 11.53
N HIS A 297 -22.04 -10.72 12.77
CA HIS A 297 -22.41 -9.64 13.70
C HIS A 297 -22.11 -8.26 13.14
N LYS A 298 -20.87 -8.05 12.67
CA LYS A 298 -20.46 -6.77 12.08
C LYS A 298 -21.31 -6.39 10.86
N ASN A 299 -21.68 -7.32 10.02
CA ASN A 299 -22.52 -7.03 8.85
C ASN A 299 -23.92 -6.58 9.26
N LYS A 300 -24.44 -7.04 10.41
CA LYS A 300 -25.74 -6.64 10.95
C LYS A 300 -25.71 -5.29 11.69
N THR A 301 -24.64 -5.03 12.45
CA THR A 301 -24.55 -3.89 13.40
C THR A 301 -23.67 -2.76 12.88
N GLY A 302 -22.83 -3.00 11.87
CA GLY A 302 -21.84 -2.05 11.38
C GLY A 302 -20.48 -2.08 12.12
N THR A 303 -20.40 -2.75 13.27
CA THR A 303 -19.20 -2.79 14.13
C THR A 303 -18.96 -4.18 14.73
N VAL A 304 -17.74 -4.45 15.19
CA VAL A 304 -17.41 -5.65 15.96
C VAL A 304 -17.83 -5.52 17.43
N GLN A 305 -17.96 -4.29 17.94
CA GLN A 305 -18.37 -4.05 19.33
C GLN A 305 -19.79 -4.56 19.61
N GLY A 306 -20.05 -4.94 20.87
CA GLY A 306 -21.33 -5.49 21.28
C GLY A 306 -21.57 -6.94 20.82
N TYR A 307 -20.53 -7.65 20.36
CA TYR A 307 -20.60 -9.10 20.17
C TYR A 307 -20.81 -9.79 21.52
N GLU A 308 -21.64 -10.84 21.57
CA GLU A 308 -22.07 -11.49 22.80
C GLU A 308 -20.90 -12.19 23.51
N ASP A 309 -20.96 -12.21 24.85
CA ASP A 309 -20.02 -12.93 25.75
C ASP A 309 -18.53 -12.55 25.58
N VAL A 310 -18.25 -11.30 25.23
CA VAL A 310 -16.86 -10.81 25.08
C VAL A 310 -16.68 -9.44 25.75
N THR A 311 -15.43 -9.07 26.04
CA THR A 311 -15.10 -7.77 26.57
C THR A 311 -14.90 -6.77 25.42
N ASN A 312 -15.63 -5.64 25.43
CA ASN A 312 -15.34 -4.51 24.54
C ASN A 312 -14.05 -3.82 24.99
N ILE A 313 -13.18 -3.52 24.03
CA ILE A 313 -11.90 -2.84 24.22
C ILE A 313 -11.73 -1.71 23.19
N THR A 314 -10.80 -0.81 23.46
CA THR A 314 -10.37 0.20 22.50
C THR A 314 -9.33 -0.36 21.50
N ASN A 315 -9.09 0.33 20.39
CA ASN A 315 -8.00 0.00 19.47
C ASN A 315 -6.61 0.06 20.15
N ALA A 316 -6.44 0.98 21.10
CA ALA A 316 -5.19 1.11 21.86
C ALA A 316 -4.95 -0.09 22.79
N GLU A 317 -5.99 -0.59 23.45
CA GLU A 317 -5.94 -1.79 24.28
C GLU A 317 -5.69 -3.04 23.45
N LEU A 318 -6.28 -3.14 22.24
CA LEU A 318 -6.01 -4.26 21.35
C LEU A 318 -4.52 -4.38 21.01
N LEU A 319 -3.87 -3.27 20.65
CA LEU A 319 -2.44 -3.27 20.25
C LEU A 319 -1.51 -3.72 21.39
N THR A 320 -1.97 -3.66 22.62
CA THR A 320 -1.22 -4.06 23.83
C THR A 320 -1.84 -5.26 24.55
N SER A 321 -2.82 -5.91 23.91
CA SER A 321 -3.50 -7.08 24.49
C SER A 321 -2.56 -8.30 24.54
N LYS A 322 -2.88 -9.23 25.44
CA LYS A 322 -2.10 -10.47 25.58
C LYS A 322 -2.34 -11.38 24.37
N CYS A 323 -1.34 -11.45 23.50
CA CYS A 323 -1.32 -12.33 22.34
C CYS A 323 0.10 -12.74 21.99
N ASP A 324 0.27 -13.79 21.20
CA ASP A 324 1.55 -14.23 20.64
C ASP A 324 1.86 -13.52 19.32
N ILE A 325 0.80 -13.22 18.56
CA ILE A 325 0.87 -12.65 17.22
C ILE A 325 -0.07 -11.46 17.13
N LEU A 326 0.46 -10.30 16.73
CA LEU A 326 -0.30 -9.08 16.45
C LEU A 326 -0.29 -8.79 14.95
N VAL A 327 -1.48 -8.57 14.38
CA VAL A 327 -1.65 -8.25 12.96
C VAL A 327 -2.29 -6.85 12.83
N PRO A 328 -1.50 -5.77 12.70
CA PRO A 328 -2.02 -4.45 12.39
C PRO A 328 -2.45 -4.41 10.90
N ALA A 329 -3.77 -4.36 10.66
CA ALA A 329 -4.38 -4.42 9.32
C ALA A 329 -5.42 -3.29 9.11
N ALA A 330 -5.24 -2.15 9.80
CA ALA A 330 -6.13 -0.98 9.71
C ALA A 330 -5.47 0.17 8.94
N LEU A 331 -4.79 1.05 9.64
CA LEU A 331 -4.22 2.31 9.13
C LEU A 331 -2.71 2.38 9.38
N GLU A 332 -2.09 3.39 8.79
CA GLU A 332 -0.71 3.78 9.09
C GLU A 332 -0.55 4.32 10.52
N ASN A 333 0.69 4.30 11.03
CA ASN A 333 1.10 4.92 12.30
C ASN A 333 0.28 4.46 13.53
N GLN A 334 -0.07 3.18 13.60
CA GLN A 334 -0.81 2.61 14.74
C GLN A 334 0.11 2.22 15.89
N ILE A 335 1.26 1.62 15.59
CA ILE A 335 2.31 1.30 16.55
C ILE A 335 3.35 2.42 16.50
N THR A 336 3.42 3.18 17.58
CA THR A 336 4.25 4.38 17.69
C THR A 336 5.17 4.28 18.91
N LYS A 337 6.12 5.20 19.07
CA LYS A 337 6.95 5.31 20.27
C LYS A 337 6.16 5.27 21.57
N LYS A 338 4.88 5.73 21.56
CA LYS A 338 4.05 5.78 22.78
C LYS A 338 3.55 4.43 23.26
N ASN A 339 3.34 3.47 22.36
CA ASN A 339 2.75 2.16 22.67
C ASN A 339 3.65 0.96 22.35
N ALA A 340 4.69 1.10 21.52
CA ALA A 340 5.57 0.01 21.14
C ALA A 340 6.19 -0.72 22.34
N GLY A 341 6.58 0.02 23.38
CA GLY A 341 7.11 -0.55 24.64
C GLY A 341 6.11 -1.46 25.39
N LYS A 342 4.79 -1.29 25.13
CA LYS A 342 3.72 -2.07 25.77
C LYS A 342 3.25 -3.26 24.91
N VAL A 343 3.70 -3.40 23.67
CA VAL A 343 3.39 -4.55 22.82
C VAL A 343 3.98 -5.82 23.47
N ILE A 344 3.13 -6.83 23.66
CA ILE A 344 3.48 -8.11 24.29
C ILE A 344 3.76 -9.19 23.27
N ALA A 345 3.18 -9.06 22.07
CA ALA A 345 3.29 -10.04 21.00
C ALA A 345 4.77 -10.34 20.66
N ARG A 346 5.07 -11.60 20.40
CA ARG A 346 6.38 -12.05 19.91
C ARG A 346 6.55 -11.85 18.40
N ILE A 347 5.43 -11.82 17.67
CA ILE A 347 5.40 -11.57 16.22
C ILE A 347 4.45 -10.42 15.97
N VAL A 348 4.91 -9.43 15.21
CA VAL A 348 4.07 -8.38 14.62
C VAL A 348 4.13 -8.53 13.10
N ALA A 349 2.99 -8.81 12.45
CA ALA A 349 2.92 -9.00 11.00
C ALA A 349 2.06 -7.91 10.36
N GLU A 350 2.68 -7.04 9.60
CA GLU A 350 2.04 -5.83 9.05
C GLU A 350 1.13 -6.14 7.86
N GLY A 351 -0.17 -6.21 8.10
CA GLY A 351 -1.19 -6.34 7.07
C GLY A 351 -1.52 -5.02 6.36
N ALA A 352 -1.50 -3.89 7.09
CA ALA A 352 -1.61 -2.54 6.55
C ALA A 352 -0.27 -2.04 5.98
N ASN A 353 -0.28 -0.90 5.28
CA ASN A 353 0.95 -0.22 4.87
C ASN A 353 1.37 0.77 5.96
N GLY A 354 2.65 0.74 6.36
CA GLY A 354 3.24 1.65 7.34
C GLY A 354 2.56 1.70 8.71
N PRO A 355 2.06 0.58 9.29
CA PRO A 355 1.35 0.64 10.57
C PRO A 355 2.28 0.90 11.75
N THR A 356 3.58 0.69 11.61
CA THR A 356 4.61 0.89 12.64
C THR A 356 5.53 2.04 12.25
N THR A 357 5.71 3.02 13.15
CA THR A 357 6.63 4.14 12.90
C THR A 357 8.10 3.69 13.05
N PRO A 358 9.06 4.40 12.42
CA PRO A 358 10.49 4.04 12.51
C PRO A 358 11.03 3.97 13.95
N GLU A 359 10.57 4.86 14.84
CA GLU A 359 10.96 4.84 16.26
C GLU A 359 10.37 3.63 16.99
N ALA A 360 9.14 3.24 16.64
CA ALA A 360 8.50 2.06 17.21
C ALA A 360 9.17 0.78 16.74
N ASP A 361 9.61 0.74 15.49
CA ASP A 361 10.33 -0.40 14.91
C ASP A 361 11.62 -0.73 15.71
N LYS A 362 12.40 0.31 16.05
CA LYS A 362 13.60 0.17 16.90
C LYS A 362 13.26 -0.40 18.28
N ILE A 363 12.20 0.12 18.92
CA ILE A 363 11.76 -0.35 20.25
C ILE A 363 11.32 -1.82 20.18
N LEU A 364 10.60 -2.23 19.14
CA LEU A 364 10.18 -3.61 18.95
C LEU A 364 11.39 -4.53 18.72
N TYR A 365 12.36 -4.10 17.92
CA TYR A 365 13.59 -4.83 17.69
C TYR A 365 14.40 -5.03 18.98
N GLU A 366 14.58 -3.98 19.80
CA GLU A 366 15.26 -4.04 21.11
C GLU A 366 14.54 -4.97 22.12
N LYS A 367 13.26 -5.25 21.90
CA LYS A 367 12.43 -6.18 22.68
C LYS A 367 12.42 -7.61 22.12
N ASP A 368 13.24 -7.92 21.11
CA ASP A 368 13.24 -9.21 20.41
C ASP A 368 11.88 -9.58 19.78
N VAL A 369 11.05 -8.59 19.42
CA VAL A 369 9.82 -8.81 18.68
C VAL A 369 10.16 -9.02 17.21
N CYS A 370 9.75 -10.15 16.64
CA CYS A 370 9.88 -10.40 15.21
C CYS A 370 8.85 -9.58 14.43
N LEU A 371 9.23 -8.41 13.95
CA LEU A 371 8.39 -7.60 13.08
C LEU A 371 8.56 -8.03 11.63
N ILE A 372 7.49 -8.50 10.99
CA ILE A 372 7.43 -8.83 9.57
C ILE A 372 6.90 -7.59 8.83
N PRO A 373 7.76 -6.88 8.08
CA PRO A 373 7.42 -5.58 7.53
C PRO A 373 6.38 -5.69 6.41
N ASP A 374 5.59 -4.65 6.23
CA ASP A 374 4.52 -4.51 5.24
C ASP A 374 4.96 -4.82 3.80
N ILE A 375 6.15 -4.31 3.39
CA ILE A 375 6.71 -4.57 2.05
C ILE A 375 7.01 -6.05 1.78
N LEU A 376 7.01 -6.90 2.81
CA LEU A 376 7.07 -8.36 2.71
C LEU A 376 5.69 -8.96 3.02
N ALA A 377 5.15 -8.76 4.21
CA ALA A 377 3.96 -9.45 4.72
C ALA A 377 2.72 -9.30 3.81
N ASN A 378 2.41 -8.08 3.39
CA ASN A 378 1.23 -7.80 2.58
C ASN A 378 1.46 -7.91 1.05
N SER A 379 2.61 -8.43 0.63
CA SER A 379 2.96 -8.59 -0.80
C SER A 379 2.19 -9.70 -1.51
N GLY A 380 1.40 -10.49 -0.79
CA GLY A 380 0.53 -11.50 -1.41
C GLY A 380 -0.41 -10.91 -2.47
N GLY A 381 -0.96 -9.71 -2.22
CA GLY A 381 -1.83 -9.03 -3.16
C GLY A 381 -1.19 -8.73 -4.52
N VAL A 382 0.03 -8.17 -4.54
CA VAL A 382 0.76 -7.91 -5.78
C VAL A 382 1.24 -9.21 -6.43
N THR A 383 1.52 -10.25 -5.64
CA THR A 383 1.92 -11.57 -6.15
C THR A 383 0.78 -12.23 -6.93
N VAL A 384 -0.45 -12.25 -6.41
CA VAL A 384 -1.60 -12.78 -7.17
C VAL A 384 -1.98 -11.85 -8.32
N SER A 385 -1.75 -10.53 -8.20
CA SER A 385 -1.87 -9.63 -9.37
C SER A 385 -0.88 -10.01 -10.49
N TYR A 386 0.33 -10.44 -10.15
CA TYR A 386 1.26 -10.98 -11.15
C TYR A 386 0.73 -12.27 -11.78
N PHE A 387 0.14 -13.17 -11.01
CA PHE A 387 -0.48 -14.39 -11.55
C PHE A 387 -1.64 -14.07 -12.49
N GLU A 388 -2.51 -13.11 -12.13
CA GLU A 388 -3.58 -12.63 -13.01
C GLU A 388 -3.05 -12.11 -14.33
N TRP A 389 -1.97 -11.31 -14.31
CA TRP A 389 -1.32 -10.79 -15.50
C TRP A 389 -0.75 -11.91 -16.37
N VAL A 390 -0.06 -12.90 -15.78
CA VAL A 390 0.48 -14.08 -16.51
C VAL A 390 -0.67 -14.86 -17.15
N GLN A 391 -1.71 -15.21 -16.41
CA GLN A 391 -2.88 -15.93 -16.92
C GLN A 391 -3.53 -15.20 -18.12
N ASN A 392 -3.61 -13.87 -18.05
CA ASN A 392 -4.17 -13.07 -19.15
C ASN A 392 -3.25 -13.03 -20.38
N LEU A 393 -1.92 -12.99 -20.20
CA LEU A 393 -0.96 -13.04 -21.29
C LEU A 393 -0.95 -14.41 -22.01
N THR A 394 -1.07 -15.49 -21.24
CA THR A 394 -1.04 -16.87 -21.76
C THR A 394 -2.43 -17.40 -22.15
N ARG A 395 -3.50 -16.63 -21.83
CA ARG A 395 -4.90 -17.04 -22.01
C ARG A 395 -5.27 -18.29 -21.20
N GLU A 396 -4.59 -18.47 -20.08
CA GLU A 396 -4.87 -19.53 -19.11
C GLU A 396 -5.80 -19.04 -17.99
N HIS A 397 -6.38 -20.00 -17.29
CA HIS A 397 -7.13 -19.76 -16.06
C HIS A 397 -6.75 -20.82 -15.02
N TRP A 398 -6.14 -20.37 -13.92
CA TRP A 398 -5.65 -21.25 -12.85
C TRP A 398 -6.70 -21.41 -11.77
N ALA A 399 -6.84 -22.65 -11.28
CA ALA A 399 -7.70 -22.95 -10.14
C ALA A 399 -7.18 -22.27 -8.85
N LEU A 400 -8.08 -22.09 -7.89
CA LEU A 400 -7.75 -21.45 -6.60
C LEU A 400 -6.58 -22.13 -5.88
N GLU A 401 -6.55 -23.47 -5.92
CA GLU A 401 -5.51 -24.29 -5.29
C GLU A 401 -4.15 -24.03 -5.91
N GLU A 402 -4.09 -23.92 -7.23
CA GLU A 402 -2.86 -23.61 -7.96
C GLU A 402 -2.35 -22.21 -7.64
N VAL A 403 -3.24 -21.21 -7.63
CA VAL A 403 -2.91 -19.83 -7.24
C VAL A 403 -2.36 -19.79 -5.81
N ASN A 404 -3.00 -20.49 -4.88
CA ASN A 404 -2.60 -20.52 -3.48
C ASN A 404 -1.24 -21.22 -3.28
N GLU A 405 -0.95 -22.32 -3.96
CA GLU A 405 0.33 -23.02 -3.84
C GLU A 405 1.48 -22.20 -4.45
N LYS A 406 1.25 -21.57 -5.60
CA LYS A 406 2.21 -20.63 -6.21
C LYS A 406 2.46 -19.43 -5.29
N LEU A 407 1.41 -18.89 -4.66
CA LEU A 407 1.52 -17.78 -3.71
C LEU A 407 2.33 -18.19 -2.47
N LYS A 408 2.01 -19.34 -1.88
CA LYS A 408 2.74 -19.90 -0.74
C LYS A 408 4.23 -20.03 -1.05
N THR A 409 4.57 -20.67 -2.17
CA THR A 409 5.97 -20.84 -2.60
C THR A 409 6.72 -19.50 -2.68
N LYS A 410 6.10 -18.49 -3.29
CA LYS A 410 6.73 -17.16 -3.41
C LYS A 410 6.88 -16.44 -2.07
N MET A 411 5.83 -16.45 -1.23
CA MET A 411 5.84 -15.76 0.07
C MET A 411 6.81 -16.41 1.06
N THR A 412 6.81 -17.75 1.13
CA THR A 412 7.75 -18.53 1.97
C THR A 412 9.20 -18.28 1.57
N LYS A 413 9.48 -18.30 0.25
CA LYS A 413 10.83 -18.00 -0.26
C LYS A 413 11.25 -16.56 0.08
N ALA A 414 10.39 -15.58 -0.15
CA ALA A 414 10.68 -14.18 0.14
C ALA A 414 10.94 -13.96 1.63
N PHE A 415 10.13 -14.58 2.51
CA PHE A 415 10.36 -14.55 3.96
C PHE A 415 11.71 -15.14 4.32
N ALA A 416 12.05 -16.33 3.79
CA ALA A 416 13.32 -17.00 4.06
C ALA A 416 14.53 -16.16 3.61
N ASP A 417 14.45 -15.52 2.41
CA ASP A 417 15.51 -14.65 1.90
C ASP A 417 15.72 -13.44 2.83
N VAL A 418 14.64 -12.76 3.25
CA VAL A 418 14.69 -11.59 4.16
C VAL A 418 15.18 -12.01 5.55
N TYR A 419 14.65 -13.09 6.11
CA TYR A 419 15.05 -13.59 7.43
C TYR A 419 16.54 -13.97 7.46
N LYS A 420 17.02 -14.68 6.44
CA LYS A 420 18.45 -15.02 6.31
C LYS A 420 19.33 -13.77 6.27
N LEU A 421 18.90 -12.74 5.51
CA LEU A 421 19.63 -11.49 5.42
C LEU A 421 19.63 -10.74 6.77
N SER A 422 18.49 -10.67 7.48
CA SER A 422 18.41 -10.01 8.78
C SER A 422 19.35 -10.65 9.80
N ARG A 423 19.49 -11.98 9.78
CA ARG A 423 20.43 -12.69 10.68
C ARG A 423 21.89 -12.48 10.30
N LYS A 424 22.18 -12.45 8.98
CA LYS A 424 23.54 -12.20 8.49
C LYS A 424 24.05 -10.79 8.83
N GLU A 425 23.17 -9.79 8.73
CA GLU A 425 23.50 -8.40 8.96
C GLU A 425 23.23 -7.94 10.41
N GLU A 426 22.87 -8.88 11.29
CA GLU A 426 22.54 -8.63 12.71
C GLU A 426 21.56 -7.45 12.87
N GLY A 427 20.53 -7.41 11.99
CA GLY A 427 19.60 -6.31 11.86
C GLY A 427 18.13 -6.73 11.85
N ASP A 428 17.26 -5.73 11.90
CA ASP A 428 15.82 -5.92 11.84
C ASP A 428 15.34 -6.39 10.45
N MET A 429 14.15 -7.02 10.40
CA MET A 429 13.59 -7.58 9.17
C MET A 429 13.18 -6.48 8.16
N ARG A 430 12.82 -5.27 8.59
CA ARG A 430 12.47 -4.16 7.69
C ARG A 430 13.70 -3.67 6.92
N THR A 431 14.79 -3.42 7.64
CA THR A 431 16.06 -3.06 7.02
C THR A 431 16.54 -4.14 6.05
N ALA A 432 16.47 -5.42 6.46
CA ALA A 432 16.83 -6.54 5.59
C ALA A 432 15.95 -6.65 4.34
N ALA A 433 14.63 -6.43 4.47
CA ALA A 433 13.72 -6.43 3.33
C ALA A 433 14.04 -5.28 2.35
N LEU A 434 14.31 -4.08 2.88
CA LEU A 434 14.74 -2.94 2.05
C LEU A 434 16.06 -3.22 1.35
N MET A 435 17.07 -3.74 2.07
CA MET A 435 18.36 -4.12 1.48
C MET A 435 18.16 -5.13 0.34
N LEU A 436 17.33 -6.16 0.53
CA LEU A 436 17.05 -7.16 -0.48
C LEU A 436 16.38 -6.54 -1.72
N GLY A 437 15.33 -5.72 -1.52
CA GLY A 437 14.60 -5.08 -2.60
C GLY A 437 15.45 -4.07 -3.37
N VAL A 438 16.06 -3.13 -2.66
CA VAL A 438 16.95 -2.10 -3.23
C VAL A 438 18.16 -2.74 -3.90
N GLY A 439 18.78 -3.74 -3.27
CA GLY A 439 19.95 -4.45 -3.81
C GLY A 439 19.66 -5.14 -5.15
N ARG A 440 18.51 -5.82 -5.29
CA ARG A 440 18.08 -6.44 -6.55
C ARG A 440 17.88 -5.42 -7.67
N VAL A 441 17.23 -4.29 -7.37
CA VAL A 441 17.00 -3.22 -8.34
C VAL A 441 18.30 -2.54 -8.73
N ALA A 442 19.17 -2.22 -7.75
CA ALA A 442 20.48 -1.61 -8.00
C ALA A 442 21.39 -2.51 -8.82
N HIS A 443 21.37 -3.83 -8.55
CA HIS A 443 22.13 -4.80 -9.36
C HIS A 443 21.64 -4.84 -10.82
N ALA A 444 20.31 -4.87 -11.04
CA ALA A 444 19.75 -4.82 -12.38
C ALA A 444 20.09 -3.52 -13.12
N LEU A 445 20.03 -2.36 -12.42
CA LEU A 445 20.48 -1.07 -12.98
C LEU A 445 21.93 -1.11 -13.43
N LYS A 446 22.83 -1.64 -12.59
CA LYS A 446 24.25 -1.78 -12.93
C LYS A 446 24.48 -2.70 -14.13
N THR A 447 23.72 -3.81 -14.20
CA THR A 447 23.83 -4.79 -15.28
C THR A 447 23.37 -4.21 -16.64
N LEU A 448 22.27 -3.44 -16.64
CA LEU A 448 21.77 -2.78 -17.84
C LEU A 448 22.65 -1.60 -18.29
N GLY A 449 23.34 -0.96 -17.34
CA GLY A 449 24.07 0.30 -17.56
C GLY A 449 23.13 1.49 -17.71
N LEU A 450 23.71 2.64 -17.97
CA LEU A 450 22.98 3.89 -18.27
C LEU A 450 22.99 4.13 -19.77
N TRP A 451 21.83 4.39 -20.34
CA TRP A 451 21.68 4.78 -21.76
C TRP A 451 21.52 6.29 -21.88
N PRO A 452 22.08 6.86 -22.94
CA PRO A 452 23.49 7.14 -23.21
C PRO A 452 23.95 8.17 -22.24
#